data_4024131a1d19b46cb93408cd6ad9598a
#
_entry.id   4024131a1d19b46cb93408cd6ad9598a
#
_cell.length_a   1.000
_cell.length_b   1.000
_cell.length_c   1.000
_cell.angle_alpha   90.00
_cell.angle_beta   90.00
_cell.angle_gamma   90.00
#
_symmetry.space_group_name_H-M   'P 1'
#
loop_
_entity.id
_entity.type
_entity.pdbx_description
1 polymer ?
#
loop_
_entity_poly.entity_id
_entity_poly.type
_entity_poly.pdbx_seq_one_letter_code
_entity_poly.pdbx_strand_id
1 'polypeptide(L)'
;MQQHLTPWMVESAYRYLKAAKHLKCGHDMLDIAQINAAVGMEILLKSFVSKPNGKLGQADETYELDYGAIKVAHDHLRTVGKIPAYRKDRPPNKHDLLTLFYAIPEPIRVRIRLDRHEHWIEKDREVFTNSRYRYENGAPKGYDDILVGVLDELIDEVVAWYREQGCRDLFIVCYGMPPLERWPDRD
;
A
#
# COMPACT_ATOMS: atom_id res chain seq x y z
N MET A 1 -21.96 8.76 4.01
CA MET A 1 -21.08 9.34 2.96
C MET A 1 -20.58 8.20 2.12
N GLN A 2 -20.83 8.22 0.82
CA GLN A 2 -20.28 7.21 -0.10
C GLN A 2 -18.78 7.46 -0.22
N GLN A 3 -17.98 6.47 0.16
CA GLN A 3 -16.52 6.59 0.06
C GLN A 3 -16.14 6.52 -1.42
N HIS A 4 -15.36 7.49 -1.90
CA HIS A 4 -14.80 7.41 -3.24
C HIS A 4 -13.77 6.28 -3.30
N LEU A 5 -14.00 5.33 -4.21
CA LEU A 5 -13.09 4.23 -4.44
C LEU A 5 -12.00 4.65 -5.43
N THR A 6 -10.80 4.15 -5.25
CA THR A 6 -9.62 4.47 -6.07
C THR A 6 -9.00 3.19 -6.65
N PRO A 7 -9.72 2.44 -7.50
CA PRO A 7 -9.32 1.11 -7.95
C PRO A 7 -7.98 1.09 -8.70
N TRP A 8 -7.63 2.16 -9.41
CA TRP A 8 -6.33 2.30 -10.08
C TRP A 8 -5.14 2.27 -9.12
N MET A 9 -5.32 2.79 -7.90
CA MET A 9 -4.28 2.70 -6.88
C MET A 9 -4.14 1.26 -6.38
N VAL A 10 -5.25 0.53 -6.22
CA VAL A 10 -5.22 -0.89 -5.83
C VAL A 10 -4.55 -1.74 -6.91
N GLU A 11 -4.89 -1.52 -8.18
CA GLU A 11 -4.21 -2.18 -9.31
C GLU A 11 -2.71 -1.85 -9.34
N SER A 12 -2.35 -0.60 -9.12
CA SER A 12 -0.93 -0.19 -9.06
C SER A 12 -0.19 -0.90 -7.93
N ALA A 13 -0.78 -0.97 -6.72
CA ALA A 13 -0.23 -1.72 -5.60
C ALA A 13 -0.03 -3.20 -5.93
N TYR A 14 -1.00 -3.82 -6.61
CA TYR A 14 -0.89 -5.21 -7.08
C TYR A 14 0.24 -5.41 -8.08
N ARG A 15 0.48 -4.47 -9.00
CA ARG A 15 1.61 -4.54 -9.95
C ARG A 15 2.95 -4.54 -9.21
N TYR A 16 3.10 -3.71 -8.17
CA TYR A 16 4.29 -3.71 -7.30
C TYR A 16 4.43 -5.01 -6.52
N LEU A 17 3.32 -5.59 -6.01
CA LEU A 17 3.34 -6.91 -5.38
C LEU A 17 3.84 -7.98 -6.34
N LYS A 18 3.34 -8.00 -7.59
CA LYS A 18 3.81 -8.97 -8.60
C LYS A 18 5.31 -8.83 -8.86
N ALA A 19 5.81 -7.59 -8.97
CA ALA A 19 7.24 -7.34 -9.12
C ALA A 19 8.01 -7.86 -7.90
N ALA A 20 7.56 -7.58 -6.68
CA ALA A 20 8.17 -8.07 -5.45
C ALA A 20 8.19 -9.59 -5.37
N LYS A 21 7.09 -10.27 -5.70
CA LYS A 21 7.00 -11.73 -5.75
C LYS A 21 7.97 -12.35 -6.77
N HIS A 22 8.14 -11.72 -7.91
CA HIS A 22 9.09 -12.17 -8.92
C HIS A 22 10.53 -12.00 -8.46
N LEU A 23 10.85 -10.82 -7.92
CA LEU A 23 12.20 -10.47 -7.47
C LEU A 23 12.65 -11.35 -6.28
N LYS A 24 11.78 -11.65 -5.32
CA LYS A 24 12.16 -12.47 -4.15
C LYS A 24 12.62 -13.89 -4.51
N CYS A 25 12.25 -14.39 -5.68
CA CYS A 25 12.71 -15.68 -6.19
C CYS A 25 14.09 -15.59 -6.87
N GLY A 26 14.57 -14.38 -7.15
CA GLY A 26 15.87 -14.13 -7.76
C GLY A 26 17.01 -14.20 -6.74
N HIS A 27 18.18 -14.63 -7.19
CA HIS A 27 19.37 -14.62 -6.35
C HIS A 27 19.74 -13.19 -5.96
N ASP A 28 19.93 -12.95 -4.65
CA ASP A 28 20.37 -11.66 -4.07
C ASP A 28 19.47 -10.44 -4.43
N MET A 29 18.15 -10.67 -4.56
CA MET A 29 17.18 -9.63 -4.92
C MET A 29 16.16 -9.34 -3.81
N LEU A 30 16.37 -9.86 -2.60
CA LEU A 30 15.39 -9.76 -1.51
C LEU A 30 15.15 -8.32 -1.04
N ASP A 31 16.20 -7.51 -0.99
CA ASP A 31 16.11 -6.09 -0.66
C ASP A 31 15.29 -5.30 -1.69
N ILE A 32 15.47 -5.59 -2.97
CA ILE A 32 14.70 -4.96 -4.05
C ILE A 32 13.24 -5.42 -3.99
N ALA A 33 13.01 -6.70 -3.66
CA ALA A 33 11.66 -7.22 -3.45
C ALA A 33 10.95 -6.50 -2.30
N GLN A 34 11.63 -6.31 -1.15
CA GLN A 34 11.11 -5.58 0.01
C GLN A 34 10.80 -4.11 -0.32
N ILE A 35 11.65 -3.43 -1.08
CA ILE A 35 11.41 -2.05 -1.53
C ILE A 35 10.15 -1.99 -2.40
N ASN A 36 9.99 -2.91 -3.36
CA ASN A 36 8.79 -2.96 -4.20
C ASN A 36 7.53 -3.23 -3.36
N ALA A 37 7.60 -4.13 -2.39
CA ALA A 37 6.49 -4.39 -1.47
C ALA A 37 6.14 -3.13 -0.65
N ALA A 38 7.14 -2.38 -0.18
CA ALA A 38 6.92 -1.14 0.56
C ALA A 38 6.23 -0.06 -0.29
N VAL A 39 6.63 0.08 -1.56
CA VAL A 39 5.94 0.97 -2.51
C VAL A 39 4.51 0.53 -2.74
N GLY A 40 4.29 -0.77 -2.97
CA GLY A 40 2.95 -1.34 -3.12
C GLY A 40 2.08 -1.10 -1.89
N MET A 41 2.62 -1.33 -0.69
CA MET A 41 1.94 -1.07 0.58
C MET A 41 1.58 0.41 0.73
N GLU A 42 2.52 1.31 0.46
CA GLU A 42 2.26 2.75 0.52
C GLU A 42 1.11 3.16 -0.40
N ILE A 43 1.10 2.68 -1.66
CA ILE A 43 0.04 2.96 -2.62
C ILE A 43 -1.29 2.38 -2.14
N LEU A 44 -1.29 1.14 -1.63
CA LEU A 44 -2.49 0.49 -1.11
C LEU A 44 -3.10 1.26 0.07
N LEU A 45 -2.30 1.67 1.05
CA LEU A 45 -2.77 2.45 2.19
C LEU A 45 -3.28 3.83 1.75
N LYS A 46 -2.60 4.47 0.80
CA LYS A 46 -3.03 5.75 0.22
C LYS A 46 -4.36 5.65 -0.51
N SER A 47 -4.73 4.49 -1.05
CA SER A 47 -6.02 4.33 -1.73
C SER A 47 -7.24 4.60 -0.83
N PHE A 48 -7.08 4.49 0.49
CA PHE A 48 -8.13 4.77 1.47
C PHE A 48 -8.15 6.23 1.96
N VAL A 49 -7.07 6.96 1.74
CA VAL A 49 -6.90 8.35 2.18
C VAL A 49 -6.71 9.31 1.01
N SER A 50 -7.13 8.87 -0.17
CA SER A 50 -7.10 9.67 -1.39
C SER A 50 -8.51 9.90 -1.91
N LYS A 51 -8.68 11.02 -2.62
CA LYS A 51 -9.93 11.38 -3.32
C LYS A 51 -9.60 11.61 -4.79
N PRO A 52 -10.50 11.24 -5.72
CA PRO A 52 -10.34 11.61 -7.12
C PRO A 52 -10.22 13.13 -7.28
N ASN A 53 -9.22 13.58 -8.02
CA ASN A 53 -8.95 15.00 -8.28
C ASN A 53 -8.67 15.23 -9.78
N GLY A 54 -9.61 14.86 -10.61
CA GLY A 54 -9.57 15.05 -12.06
C GLY A 54 -9.78 13.75 -12.82
N LYS A 55 -10.31 13.88 -14.04
CA LYS A 55 -10.55 12.79 -14.99
C LYS A 55 -11.32 11.59 -14.40
N LEU A 56 -12.31 11.90 -13.56
CA LEU A 56 -13.11 10.90 -12.84
C LEU A 56 -13.68 9.84 -13.80
N GLY A 57 -13.43 8.56 -13.49
CA GLY A 57 -13.85 7.42 -14.28
C GLY A 57 -13.11 7.22 -15.60
N GLN A 58 -12.02 7.96 -15.86
CA GLN A 58 -11.17 7.79 -17.04
C GLN A 58 -9.91 6.99 -16.71
N ALA A 59 -9.26 6.46 -17.76
CA ALA A 59 -8.07 5.63 -17.61
C ALA A 59 -6.86 6.33 -16.99
N ASP A 60 -6.86 7.65 -16.96
CA ASP A 60 -5.81 8.49 -16.38
C ASP A 60 -6.34 9.36 -15.23
N GLU A 61 -7.30 8.84 -14.47
CA GLU A 61 -7.83 9.46 -13.26
C GLU A 61 -6.71 9.80 -12.28
N THR A 62 -6.76 11.01 -11.73
CA THR A 62 -5.77 11.51 -10.76
C THR A 62 -6.36 11.61 -9.36
N TYR A 63 -5.50 11.49 -8.35
CA TYR A 63 -5.90 11.47 -6.95
C TYR A 63 -5.14 12.49 -6.12
N GLU A 64 -5.81 13.03 -5.13
CA GLU A 64 -5.25 13.91 -4.11
C GLU A 64 -5.35 13.26 -2.74
N LEU A 65 -4.26 13.34 -1.96
CA LEU A 65 -4.22 12.82 -0.59
C LEU A 65 -5.01 13.72 0.36
N ASP A 66 -5.77 13.11 1.26
CA ASP A 66 -6.37 13.80 2.40
C ASP A 66 -5.31 14.11 3.46
N TYR A 67 -4.66 15.27 3.29
CA TYR A 67 -3.67 15.74 4.27
C TYR A 67 -4.25 15.99 5.66
N GLY A 68 -5.55 16.25 5.77
CA GLY A 68 -6.24 16.38 7.06
C GLY A 68 -6.21 15.06 7.84
N ALA A 69 -6.58 13.95 7.19
CA ALA A 69 -6.51 12.62 7.78
C ALA A 69 -5.08 12.24 8.17
N ILE A 70 -4.10 12.50 7.30
CA ILE A 70 -2.67 12.24 7.56
C ILE A 70 -2.19 13.04 8.77
N LYS A 71 -2.58 14.31 8.90
CA LYS A 71 -2.21 15.15 10.05
C LYS A 71 -2.80 14.62 11.35
N VAL A 72 -4.07 14.25 11.35
CA VAL A 72 -4.75 13.67 12.55
C VAL A 72 -4.04 12.40 13.00
N ALA A 73 -3.71 11.50 12.05
CA ALA A 73 -2.97 10.28 12.34
C ALA A 73 -1.57 10.56 12.92
N HIS A 74 -0.85 11.52 12.34
CA HIS A 74 0.46 11.92 12.83
C HIS A 74 0.39 12.49 14.26
N ASP A 75 -0.59 13.37 14.54
CA ASP A 75 -0.78 13.95 15.87
C ASP A 75 -1.15 12.87 16.90
N HIS A 76 -1.96 11.87 16.51
CA HIS A 76 -2.24 10.70 17.33
C HIS A 76 -0.94 9.93 17.65
N LEU A 77 -0.15 9.57 16.64
CA LEU A 77 1.13 8.85 16.83
C LEU A 77 2.11 9.64 17.70
N ARG A 78 2.10 10.97 17.62
CA ARG A 78 2.88 11.85 18.53
C ARG A 78 2.41 11.71 19.97
N THR A 79 1.10 11.69 20.20
CA THR A 79 0.51 11.60 21.54
C THR A 79 0.82 10.24 22.20
N VAL A 80 0.80 9.15 21.43
CA VAL A 80 1.10 7.80 21.94
C VAL A 80 2.60 7.47 21.92
N GLY A 81 3.45 8.43 21.58
CA GLY A 81 4.91 8.26 21.62
C GLY A 81 5.50 7.41 20.47
N LYS A 82 4.74 7.15 19.42
CA LYS A 82 5.17 6.33 18.26
C LYS A 82 5.86 7.13 17.16
N ILE A 83 6.10 8.44 17.33
CA ILE A 83 6.90 9.24 16.39
C ILE A 83 8.38 9.13 16.77
N PRO A 84 9.27 8.72 15.85
CA PRO A 84 10.70 8.66 16.09
C PRO A 84 11.27 10.03 16.53
N ALA A 85 12.21 10.03 17.45
CA ALA A 85 12.79 11.26 18.04
C ALA A 85 13.30 12.26 16.97
N TYR A 86 13.96 11.76 15.92
CA TYR A 86 14.48 12.58 14.82
C TYR A 86 13.41 13.21 13.92
N ARG A 87 12.13 12.79 14.08
CA ARG A 87 10.97 13.33 13.35
C ARG A 87 10.01 14.14 14.21
N LYS A 88 10.29 14.27 15.51
CA LYS A 88 9.35 14.84 16.48
C LYS A 88 8.89 16.26 16.13
N ASP A 89 9.77 17.05 15.51
CA ASP A 89 9.52 18.44 15.12
C ASP A 89 9.33 18.62 13.60
N ARG A 90 9.17 17.51 12.86
CA ARG A 90 8.98 17.55 11.41
C ARG A 90 7.48 17.44 11.05
N PRO A 91 7.09 17.97 9.89
CA PRO A 91 5.72 17.81 9.40
C PRO A 91 5.39 16.32 9.15
N PRO A 92 4.09 15.96 9.08
CA PRO A 92 3.66 14.61 8.76
C PRO A 92 4.34 14.06 7.51
N ASN A 93 4.84 12.83 7.60
CA ASN A 93 5.45 12.17 6.46
C ASN A 93 4.41 11.31 5.72
N LYS A 94 4.07 11.72 4.51
CA LYS A 94 3.14 11.01 3.62
C LYS A 94 3.65 9.67 3.08
N HIS A 95 4.90 9.31 3.40
CA HIS A 95 5.55 8.04 3.02
C HIS A 95 5.76 7.12 4.23
N ASP A 96 5.38 7.54 5.44
CA ASP A 96 5.45 6.73 6.64
C ASP A 96 4.23 5.79 6.68
N LEU A 97 4.47 4.49 6.49
CA LEU A 97 3.41 3.49 6.44
C LEU A 97 2.54 3.47 7.70
N LEU A 98 3.12 3.70 8.88
CA LEU A 98 2.36 3.73 10.13
C LEU A 98 1.44 4.95 10.20
N THR A 99 1.89 6.11 9.72
CA THR A 99 1.03 7.30 9.62
C THR A 99 -0.13 7.07 8.64
N LEU A 100 0.14 6.44 7.49
CA LEU A 100 -0.90 6.09 6.52
C LEU A 100 -1.89 5.06 7.10
N PHE A 101 -1.40 4.06 7.82
CA PHE A 101 -2.22 3.06 8.53
C PHE A 101 -3.24 3.75 9.45
N TYR A 102 -2.78 4.64 10.33
CA TYR A 102 -3.67 5.34 11.28
C TYR A 102 -4.54 6.42 10.63
N ALA A 103 -4.22 6.85 9.41
CA ALA A 103 -5.08 7.77 8.64
C ALA A 103 -6.31 7.05 8.06
N ILE A 104 -6.30 5.71 7.96
CA ILE A 104 -7.46 4.92 7.53
C ILE A 104 -8.44 4.78 8.70
N PRO A 105 -9.74 5.05 8.51
CA PRO A 105 -10.75 4.89 9.56
C PRO A 105 -10.75 3.46 10.15
N GLU A 106 -10.81 3.35 11.48
CA GLU A 106 -10.77 2.07 12.19
C GLU A 106 -11.78 1.04 11.67
N PRO A 107 -13.06 1.37 11.38
CA PRO A 107 -14.01 0.39 10.85
C PRO A 107 -13.54 -0.25 9.53
N ILE A 108 -12.81 0.51 8.71
CA ILE A 108 -12.25 -0.01 7.45
C ILE A 108 -11.07 -0.92 7.76
N ARG A 109 -10.14 -0.49 8.63
CA ARG A 109 -8.98 -1.30 9.01
C ARG A 109 -9.39 -2.66 9.56
N VAL A 110 -10.39 -2.68 10.45
CA VAL A 110 -10.97 -3.91 11.00
C VAL A 110 -11.57 -4.78 9.89
N ARG A 111 -12.36 -4.17 8.98
CA ARG A 111 -13.04 -4.89 7.90
C ARG A 111 -12.08 -5.57 6.93
N ILE A 112 -11.00 -4.90 6.56
CA ILE A 112 -9.95 -5.44 5.67
C ILE A 112 -8.84 -6.15 6.45
N ARG A 113 -9.03 -6.41 7.74
CA ARG A 113 -8.09 -7.09 8.64
C ARG A 113 -6.70 -6.46 8.72
N LEU A 114 -6.59 -5.18 8.39
CA LEU A 114 -5.32 -4.45 8.37
C LEU A 114 -4.67 -4.38 9.76
N ASP A 115 -5.48 -4.30 10.83
CA ASP A 115 -4.99 -4.21 12.22
C ASP A 115 -4.13 -5.42 12.64
N ARG A 116 -4.29 -6.59 12.01
CA ARG A 116 -3.43 -7.77 12.26
C ARG A 116 -1.97 -7.55 11.89
N HIS A 117 -1.73 -6.61 10.98
CA HIS A 117 -0.43 -6.34 10.39
C HIS A 117 0.23 -5.07 10.95
N GLU A 118 -0.38 -4.40 11.96
CA GLU A 118 0.16 -3.16 12.54
C GLU A 118 1.63 -3.31 12.92
N HIS A 119 2.00 -4.41 13.59
CA HIS A 119 3.37 -4.65 14.02
C HIS A 119 4.38 -4.65 12.84
N TRP A 120 4.02 -5.31 11.73
CA TRP A 120 4.89 -5.37 10.55
C TRP A 120 4.95 -4.02 9.82
N ILE A 121 3.82 -3.32 9.74
CA ILE A 121 3.74 -1.97 9.17
C ILE A 121 4.57 -1.00 10.02
N GLU A 122 4.55 -1.11 11.34
CA GLU A 122 5.37 -0.30 12.23
C GLU A 122 6.87 -0.60 12.07
N LYS A 123 7.24 -1.87 12.00
CA LYS A 123 8.63 -2.31 11.77
C LYS A 123 9.19 -1.76 10.46
N ASP A 124 8.41 -1.87 9.38
CA ASP A 124 8.84 -1.52 8.03
C ASP A 124 8.38 -0.12 7.58
N ARG A 125 7.93 0.73 8.54
CA ARG A 125 7.30 2.02 8.27
C ARG A 125 8.09 2.97 7.36
N GLU A 126 9.41 2.83 7.31
CA GLU A 126 10.33 3.68 6.56
C GLU A 126 11.20 2.90 5.58
N VAL A 127 10.87 1.63 5.31
CA VAL A 127 11.66 0.78 4.40
C VAL A 127 11.85 1.46 3.05
N PHE A 128 10.81 2.03 2.48
CA PHE A 128 10.91 2.71 1.19
C PHE A 128 11.93 3.86 1.19
N THR A 129 12.01 4.64 2.27
CA THR A 129 12.95 5.75 2.38
C THR A 129 14.36 5.31 2.72
N ASN A 130 14.49 4.31 3.60
CA ASN A 130 15.77 3.95 4.19
C ASN A 130 16.51 2.86 3.38
N SER A 131 15.80 2.00 2.66
CA SER A 131 16.43 0.87 1.96
C SER A 131 16.89 1.20 0.54
N ARG A 132 16.49 2.33 -0.04
CA ARG A 132 16.95 2.78 -1.37
C ARG A 132 18.44 3.08 -1.43
N TYR A 133 19.04 3.40 -0.30
CA TYR A 133 20.42 3.87 -0.20
C TYR A 133 21.23 2.95 0.71
N ARG A 134 21.34 1.66 0.34
CA ARG A 134 22.08 0.63 1.11
C ARG A 134 23.52 1.00 1.46
N TYR A 135 24.13 1.85 0.66
CA TYR A 135 25.49 2.33 0.82
C TYR A 135 25.61 3.49 1.83
N GLU A 136 24.48 4.05 2.29
CA GLU A 136 24.53 5.12 3.28
C GLU A 136 24.78 4.57 4.69
N ASN A 137 25.47 5.38 5.51
CA ASN A 137 25.70 5.04 6.90
C ASN A 137 24.34 5.00 7.65
N GLY A 138 24.06 3.87 8.31
CA GLY A 138 22.80 3.66 9.02
C GLY A 138 21.67 2.99 8.20
N ALA A 139 21.92 2.65 6.92
CA ALA A 139 20.97 1.86 6.16
C ALA A 139 20.72 0.48 6.82
N PRO A 140 19.48 -0.04 6.76
CA PRO A 140 19.15 -1.38 7.25
C PRO A 140 20.05 -2.42 6.58
N LYS A 141 20.57 -3.37 7.37
CA LYS A 141 21.42 -4.45 6.86
C LYS A 141 20.71 -5.80 6.74
N GLY A 142 19.48 -5.89 7.24
CA GLY A 142 18.66 -7.09 7.18
C GLY A 142 17.44 -6.86 6.28
N TYR A 143 17.13 -7.86 5.46
CA TYR A 143 15.97 -7.87 4.57
C TYR A 143 15.21 -9.16 4.78
N ASP A 144 13.88 -9.08 4.68
CA ASP A 144 12.99 -10.24 4.73
C ASP A 144 11.86 -10.06 3.70
N ASP A 145 11.07 -11.10 3.51
CA ASP A 145 9.94 -11.11 2.59
C ASP A 145 8.58 -10.95 3.29
N ILE A 146 8.59 -10.62 4.58
CA ILE A 146 7.36 -10.53 5.39
C ILE A 146 6.41 -9.50 4.80
N LEU A 147 6.93 -8.32 4.43
CA LEU A 147 6.10 -7.26 3.85
C LEU A 147 5.48 -7.67 2.49
N VAL A 148 6.15 -8.56 1.74
CA VAL A 148 5.57 -9.13 0.49
C VAL A 148 4.36 -9.99 0.82
N GLY A 149 4.45 -10.84 1.85
CA GLY A 149 3.34 -11.68 2.31
C GLY A 149 2.17 -10.85 2.85
N VAL A 150 2.47 -9.85 3.69
CA VAL A 150 1.46 -8.92 4.24
C VAL A 150 0.72 -8.17 3.12
N LEU A 151 1.44 -7.66 2.13
CA LEU A 151 0.83 -6.95 0.99
C LEU A 151 -0.06 -7.88 0.16
N ASP A 152 0.35 -9.14 0.00
CA ASP A 152 -0.43 -10.15 -0.73
C ASP A 152 -1.79 -10.41 -0.06
N GLU A 153 -1.77 -10.70 1.23
CA GLU A 153 -3.00 -10.90 2.02
C GLU A 153 -3.90 -9.67 2.00
N LEU A 154 -3.32 -8.49 2.15
CA LEU A 154 -4.10 -7.24 2.18
C LEU A 154 -4.74 -6.90 0.84
N ILE A 155 -4.09 -7.18 -0.29
CA ILE A 155 -4.71 -6.95 -1.60
C ILE A 155 -5.95 -7.81 -1.77
N ASP A 156 -5.93 -9.07 -1.34
CA ASP A 156 -7.10 -9.95 -1.39
C ASP A 156 -8.28 -9.37 -0.57
N GLU A 157 -8.02 -8.94 0.67
CA GLU A 157 -9.03 -8.35 1.56
C GLU A 157 -9.56 -7.01 1.01
N VAL A 158 -8.69 -6.19 0.46
CA VAL A 158 -9.07 -4.89 -0.12
C VAL A 158 -9.91 -5.09 -1.38
N VAL A 159 -9.53 -5.99 -2.28
CA VAL A 159 -10.34 -6.29 -3.48
C VAL A 159 -11.70 -6.83 -3.08
N ALA A 160 -11.78 -7.72 -2.08
CA ALA A 160 -13.05 -8.23 -1.58
C ALA A 160 -13.92 -7.07 -1.04
N TRP A 161 -13.32 -6.17 -0.25
CA TRP A 161 -14.02 -5.00 0.27
C TRP A 161 -14.50 -4.05 -0.84
N TYR A 162 -13.69 -3.78 -1.88
CA TYR A 162 -14.08 -2.95 -3.02
C TYR A 162 -15.29 -3.56 -3.77
N ARG A 163 -15.30 -4.89 -3.93
CA ARG A 163 -16.46 -5.60 -4.51
C ARG A 163 -17.73 -5.42 -3.68
N GLU A 164 -17.63 -5.52 -2.36
CA GLU A 164 -18.75 -5.28 -1.43
C GLU A 164 -19.26 -3.83 -1.50
N GLN A 165 -18.36 -2.86 -1.75
CA GLN A 165 -18.75 -1.47 -1.99
C GLN A 165 -19.36 -1.24 -3.39
N GLY A 166 -19.50 -2.28 -4.19
CA GLY A 166 -20.09 -2.21 -5.54
C GLY A 166 -19.15 -1.65 -6.61
N CYS A 167 -17.83 -1.69 -6.38
CA CYS A 167 -16.84 -1.29 -7.38
C CYS A 167 -16.94 -2.20 -8.61
N ARG A 168 -17.04 -1.61 -9.80
CA ARG A 168 -17.14 -2.30 -11.09
C ARG A 168 -15.94 -2.10 -11.99
N ASP A 169 -14.85 -1.61 -11.44
CA ASP A 169 -13.59 -1.52 -12.17
C ASP A 169 -13.12 -2.91 -12.63
N LEU A 170 -12.58 -3.00 -13.85
CA LEU A 170 -12.24 -4.28 -14.47
C LEU A 170 -11.20 -5.06 -13.65
N PHE A 171 -10.18 -4.37 -13.10
CA PHE A 171 -9.21 -5.04 -12.26
C PHE A 171 -9.87 -5.67 -11.04
N ILE A 172 -10.73 -4.92 -10.34
CA ILE A 172 -11.43 -5.38 -9.13
C ILE A 172 -12.36 -6.56 -9.45
N VAL A 173 -13.11 -6.48 -10.54
CA VAL A 173 -14.04 -7.55 -10.94
C VAL A 173 -13.32 -8.82 -11.38
N CYS A 174 -12.25 -8.68 -12.19
CA CYS A 174 -11.54 -9.82 -12.78
C CYS A 174 -10.40 -10.35 -11.88
N TYR A 175 -10.12 -9.71 -10.75
CA TYR A 175 -9.06 -10.15 -9.84
C TYR A 175 -9.28 -11.60 -9.40
N GLY A 176 -8.23 -12.44 -9.51
CA GLY A 176 -8.29 -13.86 -9.16
C GLY A 176 -8.98 -14.76 -10.19
N MET A 177 -9.50 -14.21 -11.29
CA MET A 177 -10.00 -15.03 -12.39
C MET A 177 -8.83 -15.65 -13.18
N PRO A 178 -8.99 -16.88 -13.67
CA PRO A 178 -7.99 -17.46 -14.56
C PRO A 178 -7.84 -16.57 -15.81
N PRO A 179 -6.63 -16.50 -16.39
CA PRO A 179 -6.44 -15.81 -17.66
C PRO A 179 -7.42 -16.38 -18.68
N LEU A 180 -8.05 -15.48 -19.46
CA LEU A 180 -8.83 -15.91 -20.61
C LEU A 180 -7.91 -16.78 -21.47
N GLU A 181 -8.35 -18.02 -21.76
CA GLU A 181 -7.63 -18.88 -22.70
C GLU A 181 -7.39 -18.11 -23.97
N ARG A 182 -6.14 -18.04 -24.42
CA ARG A 182 -5.85 -17.46 -25.74
C ARG A 182 -6.71 -18.23 -26.73
N TRP A 183 -7.49 -17.49 -27.51
CA TRP A 183 -8.14 -18.08 -28.67
C TRP A 183 -7.05 -18.79 -29.47
N PRO A 184 -7.26 -20.07 -29.85
CA PRO A 184 -6.32 -20.72 -30.75
C PRO A 184 -6.14 -19.81 -31.97
N ASP A 185 -4.86 -19.55 -32.30
CA ASP A 185 -4.52 -18.76 -33.48
C ASP A 185 -5.31 -19.38 -34.64
N ARG A 186 -6.11 -18.56 -35.31
CA ARG A 186 -6.79 -18.98 -36.53
C ARG A 186 -5.71 -19.09 -37.59
N ASP A 187 -5.34 -20.32 -37.92
CA ASP A 187 -4.55 -20.64 -39.08
C ASP A 187 -5.16 -20.04 -40.38
#